data_0eb4e776350e4f559d797185ca36311d
#
_entry.id   0eb4e776350e4f559d797185ca36311d
#
_cell.length_a   1.000
_cell.length_b   1.000
_cell.length_c   1.000
_cell.angle_alpha   90.00
_cell.angle_beta   90.00
_cell.angle_gamma   90.00
#
_symmetry.space_group_name_H-M   'P 1'
#
loop_
_entity.id
_entity.type
_entity.pdbx_description
1 polymer ?
#
loop_
_entity_poly.entity_id
_entity_poly.type
_entity_poly.pdbx_seq_one_letter_code
_entity_poly.pdbx_strand_id
1 'polypeptide(L)'
;MFFRKFSFLILMSFLSVNQAVGQSVSNTKARKYSNEFLAIGIGARALGMSNATITSVNDVTAGYWNPAGLLEIKSNLAVGLMHSEYFAGIAKYDYGAIATPIDTNSALGFSFIRFGVDNIPNTTELIDSEGNVDYSRISSFSAADYAFLLSYARKLGIPGLRIGANVKVIHRRAGDFAKSWGFGLDAAAKYDYKKWKFAAMARDVTSTYNAWSFDLSDEMKETFVQTANEIPENSVEITLPRLIIGVAREEVIKEKLYLLAELNADFTFDGKRNVVVTGDPISIDPHMGVEISYDKIVFLRGGVGNIQKVKSEIGSRQVTTFQPNFGIGLNIKPLNLAIDYAFTDIGDQSVALYSHVFSLKFDFYKQPIN
;
A
#
# COMPACT_ATOMS: atom_id res chain seq x y z
N MET A 1 35.75 -5.42 17.87
CA MET A 1 36.41 -4.55 16.87
C MET A 1 35.94 -4.83 15.43
N PHE A 2 35.43 -6.00 15.11
CA PHE A 2 34.90 -6.37 13.76
C PHE A 2 33.55 -5.74 13.42
N PHE A 3 32.65 -5.56 14.38
CA PHE A 3 31.29 -5.00 14.14
C PHE A 3 31.27 -3.52 13.76
N ARG A 4 32.27 -2.73 14.20
CA ARG A 4 32.36 -1.29 13.89
C ARG A 4 32.78 -1.00 12.44
N LYS A 5 33.52 -1.91 11.80
CA LYS A 5 33.96 -1.77 10.40
C LYS A 5 32.88 -2.21 9.41
N PHE A 6 31.99 -3.13 9.80
CA PHE A 6 30.89 -3.60 8.94
C PHE A 6 29.77 -2.57 8.82
N SER A 7 29.45 -1.86 9.91
CA SER A 7 28.43 -0.78 9.88
C SER A 7 28.88 0.42 9.04
N PHE A 8 30.19 0.70 8.99
CA PHE A 8 30.72 1.82 8.18
C PHE A 8 30.74 1.48 6.68
N LEU A 9 30.96 0.21 6.32
CA LEU A 9 30.94 -0.24 4.92
C LEU A 9 29.50 -0.23 4.34
N ILE A 10 28.50 -0.59 5.12
CA ILE A 10 27.09 -0.55 4.69
C ILE A 10 26.61 0.92 4.53
N LEU A 11 27.06 1.81 5.41
CA LEU A 11 26.72 3.24 5.30
C LEU A 11 27.42 3.91 4.11
N MET A 12 28.66 3.51 3.80
CA MET A 12 29.39 4.03 2.63
C MET A 12 28.87 3.46 1.30
N SER A 13 28.38 2.22 1.27
CA SER A 13 27.77 1.67 0.06
C SER A 13 26.40 2.33 -0.26
N PHE A 14 25.66 2.79 0.74
CA PHE A 14 24.44 3.60 0.53
C PHE A 14 24.73 5.00 -0.03
N LEU A 15 25.87 5.60 0.32
CA LEU A 15 26.28 6.93 -0.18
C LEU A 15 26.89 6.88 -1.60
N SER A 16 27.49 5.76 -2.00
CA SER A 16 28.08 5.63 -3.33
C SER A 16 27.09 5.25 -4.43
N VAL A 17 25.94 4.66 -4.11
CA VAL A 17 24.88 4.35 -5.09
C VAL A 17 24.20 5.62 -5.62
N ASN A 18 24.17 6.70 -4.84
CA ASN A 18 23.55 7.96 -5.26
C ASN A 18 24.35 8.77 -6.28
N GLN A 19 25.62 8.45 -6.54
CA GLN A 19 26.43 9.17 -7.54
C GLN A 19 26.46 8.51 -8.93
N ALA A 20 26.03 7.26 -9.05
CA ALA A 20 26.06 6.52 -10.31
C ALA A 20 24.82 6.71 -11.19
N VAL A 21 23.74 7.33 -10.68
CA VAL A 21 22.47 7.54 -11.42
C VAL A 21 22.35 8.95 -12.01
N GLY A 22 23.37 9.78 -11.88
CA GLY A 22 23.37 11.21 -12.22
C GLY A 22 23.80 11.56 -13.65
N GLN A 23 23.76 10.67 -14.64
CA GLN A 23 24.10 11.05 -16.01
C GLN A 23 23.05 10.68 -17.03
N SER A 24 22.45 11.74 -17.60
CA SER A 24 21.67 11.82 -18.83
C SER A 24 20.37 11.01 -18.93
N VAL A 25 19.36 11.47 -18.22
CA VAL A 25 18.00 11.36 -18.74
C VAL A 25 17.63 12.72 -19.33
N SER A 26 17.37 12.75 -20.64
CA SER A 26 16.83 13.92 -21.33
C SER A 26 15.62 14.47 -20.57
N ASN A 27 15.33 15.75 -20.68
CA ASN A 27 14.34 16.56 -19.96
C ASN A 27 12.86 16.08 -20.05
N THR A 28 12.58 14.82 -20.28
CA THR A 28 11.28 14.21 -20.02
C THR A 28 11.14 14.06 -18.51
N LYS A 29 10.34 14.93 -17.90
CA LYS A 29 10.01 14.87 -16.47
C LYS A 29 9.31 13.53 -16.17
N ALA A 30 10.09 12.51 -15.81
CA ALA A 30 9.52 11.25 -15.32
C ALA A 30 8.53 11.58 -14.19
N ARG A 31 7.31 11.03 -14.27
CA ARG A 31 6.31 11.23 -13.22
C ARG A 31 6.83 10.60 -11.95
N LYS A 32 6.91 11.39 -10.87
CA LYS A 32 7.43 10.96 -9.57
C LYS A 32 6.38 10.24 -8.71
N TYR A 33 5.10 10.40 -9.06
CA TYR A 33 3.97 9.80 -8.37
C TYR A 33 3.46 8.64 -9.22
N SER A 34 4.02 7.47 -9.00
CA SER A 34 3.62 6.24 -9.66
C SER A 34 3.21 5.22 -8.60
N ASN A 35 2.32 4.28 -8.96
CA ASN A 35 1.84 3.20 -8.08
C ASN A 35 1.13 3.68 -6.80
N GLU A 36 0.45 4.83 -6.83
CA GLU A 36 -0.28 5.36 -5.66
C GLU A 36 -1.40 4.43 -5.18
N PHE A 37 -1.91 3.51 -6.03
CA PHE A 37 -2.83 2.47 -5.60
C PHE A 37 -2.25 1.57 -4.49
N LEU A 38 -0.92 1.44 -4.40
CA LEU A 38 -0.23 0.76 -3.31
C LEU A 38 -0.08 1.64 -2.05
N ALA A 39 -0.44 2.91 -2.09
CA ALA A 39 -0.43 3.78 -0.92
C ALA A 39 -1.76 3.79 -0.15
N ILE A 40 -2.86 3.33 -0.77
CA ILE A 40 -4.20 3.26 -0.15
C ILE A 40 -4.15 2.42 1.12
N GLY A 41 -3.43 1.29 1.10
CA GLY A 41 -3.39 0.33 2.20
C GLY A 41 -4.32 -0.85 1.98
N ILE A 42 -4.10 -1.95 2.69
CA ILE A 42 -4.88 -3.19 2.59
C ILE A 42 -5.29 -3.71 3.97
N GLY A 43 -6.43 -4.41 4.01
CA GLY A 43 -6.95 -5.02 5.22
C GLY A 43 -7.76 -4.07 6.09
N ALA A 44 -9.02 -4.44 6.38
CA ALA A 44 -9.93 -3.62 7.15
C ALA A 44 -9.38 -3.28 8.55
N ARG A 45 -8.59 -4.17 9.18
CA ARG A 45 -7.90 -3.86 10.44
C ARG A 45 -7.00 -2.64 10.32
N ALA A 46 -6.15 -2.61 9.30
CA ALA A 46 -5.18 -1.53 9.10
C ALA A 46 -5.87 -0.22 8.72
N LEU A 47 -6.83 -0.28 7.79
CA LEU A 47 -7.59 0.89 7.36
C LEU A 47 -8.41 1.50 8.51
N GLY A 48 -9.01 0.68 9.39
CA GLY A 48 -9.69 1.15 10.60
C GLY A 48 -8.75 1.81 11.62
N MET A 49 -7.44 1.60 11.51
CA MET A 49 -6.38 2.23 12.30
C MET A 49 -5.62 3.33 11.51
N SER A 50 -6.19 3.85 10.44
CA SER A 50 -5.54 4.84 9.54
C SER A 50 -4.16 4.38 9.07
N ASN A 51 -4.03 3.09 8.70
CA ASN A 51 -2.80 2.45 8.24
C ASN A 51 -1.66 2.37 9.29
N ALA A 52 -1.91 2.74 10.56
CA ALA A 52 -0.94 2.59 11.64
C ALA A 52 -0.87 1.12 12.06
N THR A 53 -0.05 0.32 11.37
CA THR A 53 -0.02 -1.15 11.56
C THR A 53 1.32 -1.82 11.26
N ILE A 54 2.33 -1.11 10.74
CA ILE A 54 3.61 -1.75 10.33
C ILE A 54 4.32 -2.45 11.49
N THR A 55 4.01 -2.02 12.72
CA THR A 55 4.63 -2.54 13.94
C THR A 55 3.82 -3.70 14.54
N SER A 56 2.49 -3.59 14.54
CA SER A 56 1.60 -4.57 15.17
C SER A 56 1.11 -5.67 14.23
N VAL A 57 1.34 -5.55 12.91
CA VAL A 57 0.92 -6.56 11.93
C VAL A 57 1.57 -7.92 12.25
N ASN A 58 0.72 -8.96 12.34
CA ASN A 58 1.09 -10.31 12.76
C ASN A 58 0.29 -11.41 12.06
N ASP A 59 -0.31 -11.09 10.94
CA ASP A 59 -1.15 -11.97 10.12
C ASP A 59 -0.67 -11.96 8.65
N VAL A 60 -1.45 -12.57 7.77
CA VAL A 60 -1.13 -12.72 6.35
C VAL A 60 -0.92 -11.37 5.62
N THR A 61 -1.52 -10.27 6.13
CA THR A 61 -1.35 -8.93 5.57
C THR A 61 0.05 -8.35 5.83
N ALA A 62 0.85 -9.02 6.65
CA ALA A 62 2.24 -8.64 6.89
C ALA A 62 3.08 -8.64 5.61
N GLY A 63 2.79 -9.48 4.63
CA GLY A 63 3.47 -9.46 3.34
C GLY A 63 3.45 -8.08 2.67
N TYR A 64 2.38 -7.33 2.84
CA TYR A 64 2.26 -5.96 2.33
C TYR A 64 2.78 -4.91 3.34
N TRP A 65 2.38 -4.99 4.61
CA TRP A 65 2.67 -3.93 5.59
C TRP A 65 4.10 -3.96 6.09
N ASN A 66 4.57 -5.13 6.52
CA ASN A 66 5.92 -5.37 7.01
C ASN A 66 6.21 -6.87 6.97
N PRO A 67 6.93 -7.38 5.98
CA PRO A 67 7.14 -8.82 5.80
C PRO A 67 7.80 -9.50 7.00
N ALA A 68 8.54 -8.80 7.86
CA ALA A 68 9.07 -9.36 9.09
C ALA A 68 7.97 -9.85 10.06
N GLY A 69 6.74 -9.33 9.93
CA GLY A 69 5.55 -9.76 10.68
C GLY A 69 5.05 -11.17 10.32
N LEU A 70 5.40 -11.71 9.15
CA LEU A 70 5.04 -13.09 8.75
C LEU A 70 5.54 -14.14 9.75
N LEU A 71 6.61 -13.85 10.47
CA LEU A 71 7.16 -14.74 11.52
C LEU A 71 6.31 -14.80 12.80
N GLU A 72 5.26 -14.00 12.90
CA GLU A 72 4.29 -14.03 14.02
C GLU A 72 3.08 -14.91 13.71
N ILE A 73 2.93 -15.37 12.47
CA ILE A 73 1.89 -16.32 12.04
C ILE A 73 2.15 -17.67 12.73
N LYS A 74 1.13 -18.19 13.40
CA LYS A 74 1.22 -19.45 14.16
C LYS A 74 0.59 -20.63 13.43
N SER A 75 -0.26 -20.37 12.46
CA SER A 75 -0.89 -21.39 11.61
C SER A 75 0.11 -21.97 10.62
N ASN A 76 -0.18 -23.18 10.13
CA ASN A 76 0.62 -23.80 9.07
C ASN A 76 0.42 -23.09 7.72
N LEU A 77 -0.79 -22.55 7.51
CA LEU A 77 -1.14 -21.74 6.36
C LEU A 77 -2.12 -20.68 6.81
N ALA A 78 -1.85 -19.41 6.50
CA ALA A 78 -2.78 -18.30 6.65
C ALA A 78 -3.24 -17.83 5.27
N VAL A 79 -4.53 -17.53 5.14
CA VAL A 79 -5.15 -16.97 3.94
C VAL A 79 -5.88 -15.70 4.30
N GLY A 80 -5.74 -14.66 3.48
CA GLY A 80 -6.43 -13.39 3.68
C GLY A 80 -7.09 -12.90 2.40
N LEU A 81 -8.28 -12.32 2.54
CA LEU A 81 -9.05 -11.71 1.46
C LEU A 81 -9.56 -10.35 1.92
N MET A 82 -9.61 -9.39 1.01
CA MET A 82 -10.24 -8.09 1.22
C MET A 82 -10.95 -7.65 -0.04
N HIS A 83 -12.08 -6.99 0.13
CA HIS A 83 -12.80 -6.27 -0.91
C HIS A 83 -13.22 -4.90 -0.40
N SER A 84 -13.07 -3.89 -1.24
CA SER A 84 -13.55 -2.54 -0.99
C SER A 84 -14.01 -1.88 -2.29
N GLU A 85 -15.04 -1.05 -2.16
CA GLU A 85 -15.53 -0.18 -3.23
C GLU A 85 -15.28 1.27 -2.84
N TYR A 86 -14.62 2.01 -3.72
CA TYR A 86 -14.32 3.42 -3.57
C TYR A 86 -15.10 4.27 -4.57
N PHE A 87 -15.30 5.55 -4.26
CA PHE A 87 -15.97 6.51 -5.13
C PHE A 87 -17.38 6.05 -5.53
N ALA A 88 -18.20 5.67 -4.53
CA ALA A 88 -19.56 5.15 -4.73
C ALA A 88 -19.62 3.89 -5.64
N GLY A 89 -18.63 3.00 -5.55
CA GLY A 89 -18.58 1.74 -6.32
C GLY A 89 -17.94 1.84 -7.69
N ILE A 90 -17.44 3.02 -8.08
CA ILE A 90 -16.75 3.19 -9.37
C ILE A 90 -15.43 2.41 -9.40
N ALA A 91 -14.63 2.49 -8.32
CA ALA A 91 -13.36 1.80 -8.24
C ALA A 91 -13.44 0.63 -7.24
N LYS A 92 -12.91 -0.53 -7.64
CA LYS A 92 -12.84 -1.74 -6.81
C LYS A 92 -11.40 -2.00 -6.39
N TYR A 93 -11.22 -2.36 -5.12
CA TYR A 93 -9.91 -2.67 -4.57
C TYR A 93 -9.96 -4.02 -3.87
N ASP A 94 -9.27 -4.98 -4.46
CA ASP A 94 -9.24 -6.36 -4.04
C ASP A 94 -7.85 -6.75 -3.56
N TYR A 95 -7.79 -7.54 -2.50
CA TYR A 95 -6.57 -8.14 -1.98
C TYR A 95 -6.77 -9.61 -1.69
N GLY A 96 -5.80 -10.42 -2.07
CA GLY A 96 -5.71 -11.83 -1.72
C GLY A 96 -4.29 -12.19 -1.29
N ALA A 97 -4.12 -12.99 -0.24
CA ALA A 97 -2.79 -13.42 0.18
C ALA A 97 -2.80 -14.79 0.84
N ILE A 98 -1.65 -15.42 0.76
CA ILE A 98 -1.32 -16.63 1.51
C ILE A 98 0.04 -16.46 2.20
N ALA A 99 0.19 -17.06 3.35
CA ALA A 99 1.46 -17.08 4.09
C ALA A 99 1.65 -18.38 4.84
N THR A 100 2.89 -18.85 4.93
CA THR A 100 3.24 -20.11 5.59
C THR A 100 4.61 -19.98 6.27
N PRO A 101 4.78 -20.44 7.50
CA PRO A 101 6.10 -20.67 8.07
C PRO A 101 6.80 -21.81 7.30
N ILE A 102 8.09 -21.60 6.95
CA ILE A 102 8.93 -22.63 6.33
C ILE A 102 9.56 -23.49 7.44
N ASP A 103 10.06 -22.81 8.46
CA ASP A 103 10.67 -23.38 9.63
C ASP A 103 10.46 -22.45 10.86
N THR A 104 11.12 -22.75 11.99
CA THR A 104 11.00 -21.94 13.22
C THR A 104 11.55 -20.53 13.11
N ASN A 105 12.34 -20.25 12.07
CA ASN A 105 13.08 -18.99 11.89
C ASN A 105 12.75 -18.25 10.60
N SER A 106 12.00 -18.86 9.68
CA SER A 106 11.68 -18.27 8.37
C SER A 106 10.24 -18.52 7.94
N ALA A 107 9.69 -17.58 7.17
CA ALA A 107 8.35 -17.61 6.62
C ALA A 107 8.31 -17.04 5.20
N LEU A 108 7.39 -17.55 4.40
CA LEU A 108 7.06 -17.05 3.06
C LEU A 108 5.63 -16.49 3.03
N GLY A 109 5.42 -15.51 2.16
CA GLY A 109 4.12 -14.98 1.84
C GLY A 109 4.01 -14.64 0.35
N PHE A 110 2.80 -14.70 -0.16
CA PHE A 110 2.45 -14.20 -1.48
C PHE A 110 1.21 -13.34 -1.36
N SER A 111 1.24 -12.14 -1.94
CA SER A 111 0.12 -11.21 -1.94
C SER A 111 -0.21 -10.77 -3.35
N PHE A 112 -1.50 -10.66 -3.64
CA PHE A 112 -2.07 -10.14 -4.88
C PHE A 112 -2.95 -8.94 -4.55
N ILE A 113 -2.80 -7.85 -5.30
CA ILE A 113 -3.59 -6.63 -5.17
C ILE A 113 -4.11 -6.27 -6.55
N ARG A 114 -5.40 -5.90 -6.63
CA ARG A 114 -6.02 -5.32 -7.83
C ARG A 114 -6.74 -4.04 -7.45
N PHE A 115 -6.46 -2.97 -8.15
CA PHE A 115 -7.25 -1.74 -8.14
C PHE A 115 -7.77 -1.49 -9.55
N GLY A 116 -9.08 -1.34 -9.73
CA GLY A 116 -9.62 -1.25 -11.07
C GLY A 116 -10.92 -0.47 -11.16
N VAL A 117 -11.13 0.11 -12.34
CA VAL A 117 -12.36 0.77 -12.75
C VAL A 117 -12.85 0.08 -14.02
N ASP A 118 -14.06 -0.41 -13.98
CA ASP A 118 -14.70 -1.11 -15.10
C ASP A 118 -15.72 -0.19 -15.81
N ASN A 119 -16.03 -0.52 -17.06
CA ASN A 119 -17.05 0.18 -17.86
C ASN A 119 -16.77 1.67 -18.08
N ILE A 120 -15.52 2.06 -18.30
CA ILE A 120 -15.13 3.42 -18.66
C ILE A 120 -15.61 3.69 -20.10
N PRO A 121 -16.46 4.72 -20.34
CA PRO A 121 -16.89 5.03 -21.70
C PRO A 121 -15.72 5.42 -22.59
N ASN A 122 -15.58 4.75 -23.74
CA ASN A 122 -14.65 5.13 -24.78
C ASN A 122 -15.40 5.97 -25.83
N THR A 123 -15.03 7.22 -25.94
CA THR A 123 -15.63 8.20 -26.87
C THR A 123 -14.66 8.62 -27.97
N THR A 124 -13.56 7.90 -28.17
CA THR A 124 -12.56 8.26 -29.19
C THR A 124 -13.11 8.18 -30.63
N GLU A 125 -14.13 7.36 -30.83
CA GLU A 125 -14.79 7.19 -32.14
C GLU A 125 -16.16 7.88 -32.22
N LEU A 126 -16.51 8.72 -31.22
CA LEU A 126 -17.81 9.37 -31.14
C LEU A 126 -18.09 10.30 -32.30
N ILE A 127 -17.05 10.94 -32.85
CA ILE A 127 -17.12 11.89 -33.95
C ILE A 127 -16.52 11.21 -35.18
N ASP A 128 -17.29 11.17 -36.29
CA ASP A 128 -16.81 10.63 -37.55
C ASP A 128 -15.94 11.65 -38.31
N SER A 129 -15.36 11.21 -39.44
CA SER A 129 -14.51 12.06 -40.29
C SER A 129 -15.25 13.25 -40.91
N GLU A 130 -16.57 13.26 -40.90
CA GLU A 130 -17.42 14.35 -41.41
C GLU A 130 -17.85 15.30 -40.29
N GLY A 131 -17.48 15.02 -39.03
CA GLY A 131 -17.81 15.83 -37.86
C GLY A 131 -19.19 15.54 -37.25
N ASN A 132 -19.86 14.45 -37.67
CA ASN A 132 -21.13 14.02 -37.10
C ASN A 132 -20.90 13.24 -35.76
N VAL A 133 -21.80 13.45 -34.80
CA VAL A 133 -21.76 12.76 -33.51
C VAL A 133 -22.64 11.49 -33.59
N ASP A 134 -22.01 10.33 -33.43
CA ASP A 134 -22.70 9.05 -33.44
C ASP A 134 -22.51 8.32 -32.08
N TYR A 135 -23.53 8.43 -31.21
CA TYR A 135 -23.54 7.79 -29.89
C TYR A 135 -23.53 6.26 -29.91
N SER A 136 -23.85 5.62 -31.04
CA SER A 136 -23.81 4.16 -31.17
C SER A 136 -22.36 3.62 -31.19
N ARG A 137 -21.37 4.48 -31.41
CA ARG A 137 -19.93 4.16 -31.42
C ARG A 137 -19.30 4.21 -30.03
N ILE A 138 -20.06 4.60 -28.99
CA ILE A 138 -19.56 4.54 -27.63
C ILE A 138 -19.36 3.07 -27.25
N SER A 139 -18.11 2.69 -27.05
CA SER A 139 -17.69 1.42 -26.48
C SER A 139 -17.29 1.61 -25.00
N SER A 140 -16.90 0.54 -24.33
CA SER A 140 -16.38 0.65 -22.97
C SER A 140 -15.09 -0.14 -22.82
N PHE A 141 -14.22 0.35 -21.94
CA PHE A 141 -13.01 -0.37 -21.54
C PHE A 141 -12.85 -0.39 -20.02
N SER A 142 -11.90 -1.18 -19.52
CA SER A 142 -11.54 -1.22 -18.09
C SER A 142 -10.09 -0.78 -17.93
N ALA A 143 -9.81 -0.11 -16.82
CA ALA A 143 -8.46 0.20 -16.38
C ALA A 143 -8.19 -0.53 -15.06
N ALA A 144 -7.05 -1.19 -14.94
CA ALA A 144 -6.70 -1.91 -13.71
C ALA A 144 -5.19 -1.92 -13.46
N ASP A 145 -4.85 -1.74 -12.20
CA ASP A 145 -3.50 -1.85 -11.66
C ASP A 145 -3.42 -3.12 -10.80
N TYR A 146 -2.42 -3.94 -11.05
CA TYR A 146 -2.15 -5.19 -10.35
C TYR A 146 -0.78 -5.15 -9.69
N ALA A 147 -0.66 -5.70 -8.50
CA ALA A 147 0.62 -5.93 -7.85
C ALA A 147 0.69 -7.34 -7.27
N PHE A 148 1.84 -7.97 -7.46
CA PHE A 148 2.20 -9.27 -6.94
C PHE A 148 3.43 -9.11 -6.06
N LEU A 149 3.33 -9.51 -4.78
CA LEU A 149 4.41 -9.42 -3.81
C LEU A 149 4.79 -10.84 -3.36
N LEU A 150 6.04 -11.20 -3.55
CA LEU A 150 6.64 -12.38 -2.94
C LEU A 150 7.44 -11.92 -1.71
N SER A 151 7.04 -12.39 -0.53
CA SER A 151 7.57 -11.96 0.75
C SER A 151 8.37 -13.06 1.42
N TYR A 152 9.52 -12.71 1.98
CA TYR A 152 10.33 -13.59 2.81
C TYR A 152 10.68 -12.91 4.11
N ALA A 153 10.64 -13.66 5.20
CA ALA A 153 11.00 -13.19 6.54
C ALA A 153 11.94 -14.14 7.26
N ARG A 154 12.83 -13.59 8.09
CA ARG A 154 13.80 -14.37 8.86
C ARG A 154 14.07 -13.74 10.23
N LYS A 155 14.12 -14.60 11.27
CA LYS A 155 14.65 -14.24 12.59
C LYS A 155 16.17 -14.15 12.52
N LEU A 156 16.72 -13.13 13.14
CA LEU A 156 18.17 -12.98 13.31
C LEU A 156 18.60 -13.53 14.67
N GLY A 157 19.93 -13.72 14.87
CA GLY A 157 20.52 -14.15 16.13
C GLY A 157 20.37 -13.16 17.30
N ILE A 158 19.72 -12.01 17.09
CA ILE A 158 19.43 -11.01 18.11
C ILE A 158 17.99 -11.25 18.60
N PRO A 159 17.79 -11.53 19.90
CA PRO A 159 16.45 -11.73 20.44
C PRO A 159 15.51 -10.57 20.14
N GLY A 160 14.31 -10.88 19.66
CA GLY A 160 13.30 -9.88 19.29
C GLY A 160 13.46 -9.25 17.91
N LEU A 161 14.60 -9.41 17.22
CA LEU A 161 14.84 -8.83 15.91
C LEU A 161 14.45 -9.79 14.79
N ARG A 162 13.61 -9.29 13.87
CA ARG A 162 13.14 -9.98 12.68
C ARG A 162 13.35 -9.06 11.48
N ILE A 163 13.72 -9.62 10.35
CA ILE A 163 13.83 -8.90 9.09
C ILE A 163 12.93 -9.55 8.04
N GLY A 164 12.58 -8.78 7.03
CA GLY A 164 11.82 -9.26 5.90
C GLY A 164 12.09 -8.45 4.65
N ALA A 165 11.75 -9.03 3.51
CA ALA A 165 11.88 -8.39 2.20
C ALA A 165 10.76 -8.82 1.27
N ASN A 166 10.42 -7.97 0.31
CA ASN A 166 9.52 -8.27 -0.80
C ASN A 166 10.24 -8.11 -2.13
N VAL A 167 9.90 -9.02 -3.05
CA VAL A 167 10.05 -8.79 -4.49
C VAL A 167 8.66 -8.45 -5.02
N LYS A 168 8.56 -7.36 -5.75
CA LYS A 168 7.29 -6.79 -6.20
C LYS A 168 7.27 -6.68 -7.72
N VAL A 169 6.22 -7.22 -8.34
CA VAL A 169 5.93 -7.06 -9.77
C VAL A 169 4.62 -6.31 -9.90
N ILE A 170 4.61 -5.29 -10.75
CA ILE A 170 3.45 -4.45 -10.99
C ILE A 170 3.06 -4.58 -12.46
N HIS A 171 1.78 -4.77 -12.73
CA HIS A 171 1.21 -4.74 -14.06
C HIS A 171 0.04 -3.77 -14.10
N ARG A 172 0.08 -2.80 -15.01
CA ARG A 172 -0.97 -1.81 -15.17
C ARG A 172 -1.51 -1.87 -16.58
N ARG A 173 -2.82 -1.73 -16.72
CA ARG A 173 -3.51 -1.77 -18.00
C ARG A 173 -4.59 -0.71 -18.07
N ALA A 174 -4.68 -0.01 -19.21
CA ALA A 174 -5.78 0.86 -19.54
C ALA A 174 -6.31 0.46 -20.92
N GLY A 175 -7.47 -0.21 -20.93
CA GLY A 175 -8.01 -0.82 -22.14
C GLY A 175 -7.02 -1.79 -22.79
N ASP A 176 -7.07 -1.85 -24.12
CA ASP A 176 -6.11 -2.59 -24.93
C ASP A 176 -4.97 -1.71 -25.46
N PHE A 177 -5.10 -0.39 -25.25
CA PHE A 177 -4.21 0.60 -25.84
C PHE A 177 -3.03 1.02 -24.97
N ALA A 178 -3.01 0.68 -23.66
CA ALA A 178 -1.88 0.99 -22.80
C ALA A 178 -1.65 -0.09 -21.75
N LYS A 179 -0.40 -0.51 -21.60
CA LYS A 179 0.04 -1.46 -20.57
C LYS A 179 1.41 -1.08 -20.01
N SER A 180 1.63 -1.44 -18.75
CA SER A 180 2.91 -1.21 -18.09
C SER A 180 3.32 -2.41 -17.27
N TRP A 181 4.63 -2.63 -17.19
CA TRP A 181 5.26 -3.57 -16.27
C TRP A 181 6.25 -2.84 -15.40
N GLY A 182 6.21 -3.15 -14.10
CA GLY A 182 7.10 -2.58 -13.09
C GLY A 182 7.69 -3.65 -12.20
N PHE A 183 8.85 -3.32 -11.62
CA PHE A 183 9.57 -4.16 -10.69
C PHE A 183 10.15 -3.33 -9.55
N GLY A 184 10.03 -3.82 -8.32
CA GLY A 184 10.54 -3.15 -7.14
C GLY A 184 10.90 -4.11 -6.01
N LEU A 185 11.68 -3.61 -5.06
CA LEU A 185 12.09 -4.32 -3.86
C LEU A 185 11.72 -3.52 -2.61
N ASP A 186 11.29 -4.23 -1.58
CA ASP A 186 11.05 -3.66 -0.26
C ASP A 186 11.91 -4.37 0.78
N ALA A 187 12.27 -3.67 1.86
CA ALA A 187 13.00 -4.22 3.00
C ALA A 187 12.35 -3.76 4.31
N ALA A 188 12.33 -4.64 5.30
CA ALA A 188 11.67 -4.36 6.57
C ALA A 188 12.38 -4.98 7.76
N ALA A 189 12.16 -4.39 8.92
CA ALA A 189 12.59 -4.91 10.20
C ALA A 189 11.52 -4.69 11.27
N LYS A 190 11.44 -5.62 12.23
CA LYS A 190 10.66 -5.50 13.47
C LYS A 190 11.54 -5.86 14.64
N TYR A 191 11.40 -5.11 15.74
CA TYR A 191 12.11 -5.34 16.97
C TYR A 191 11.19 -5.24 18.17
N ASP A 192 11.08 -6.32 18.96
CA ASP A 192 10.30 -6.34 20.18
C ASP A 192 11.21 -6.17 21.39
N TYR A 193 10.88 -5.20 22.24
CA TYR A 193 11.57 -4.95 23.50
C TYR A 193 10.56 -4.75 24.63
N LYS A 194 10.42 -5.76 25.48
CA LYS A 194 9.41 -5.80 26.55
C LYS A 194 8.00 -5.62 25.98
N LYS A 195 7.30 -4.53 26.37
CA LYS A 195 5.96 -4.17 25.90
C LYS A 195 5.99 -3.27 24.67
N TRP A 196 7.15 -2.80 24.27
CA TRP A 196 7.34 -1.92 23.13
C TRP A 196 7.68 -2.73 21.89
N LYS A 197 7.11 -2.32 20.79
CA LYS A 197 7.40 -2.86 19.46
C LYS A 197 7.87 -1.71 18.57
N PHE A 198 8.89 -1.94 17.79
CA PHE A 198 9.45 -0.99 16.83
C PHE A 198 9.49 -1.65 15.46
N ALA A 199 9.26 -0.85 14.43
CA ALA A 199 9.34 -1.33 13.06
C ALA A 199 9.89 -0.26 12.14
N ALA A 200 10.54 -0.72 11.06
CA ALA A 200 10.90 0.08 9.91
C ALA A 200 10.53 -0.70 8.65
N MET A 201 9.95 0.00 7.68
CA MET A 201 9.60 -0.54 6.36
C MET A 201 10.12 0.44 5.30
N ALA A 202 11.08 0.01 4.51
CA ALA A 202 11.56 0.74 3.36
C ALA A 202 10.90 0.15 2.11
N ARG A 203 9.97 0.90 1.53
CA ARG A 203 9.29 0.56 0.28
C ARG A 203 10.08 1.10 -0.90
N ASP A 204 10.06 0.36 -2.00
CA ASP A 204 10.69 0.77 -3.26
C ASP A 204 12.18 1.13 -3.10
N VAL A 205 12.93 0.30 -2.34
CA VAL A 205 14.34 0.58 -1.96
C VAL A 205 15.25 0.85 -3.16
N THR A 206 14.97 0.18 -4.28
CA THR A 206 15.69 0.33 -5.54
C THR A 206 15.05 1.34 -6.49
N SER A 207 14.04 2.09 -6.03
CA SER A 207 12.98 2.68 -6.84
C SER A 207 12.21 1.60 -7.62
N THR A 208 10.96 1.87 -7.95
CA THR A 208 10.17 1.00 -8.82
C THR A 208 9.99 1.68 -10.15
N TYR A 209 10.39 1.01 -11.22
CA TYR A 209 10.28 1.50 -12.58
C TYR A 209 9.09 0.83 -13.24
N ASN A 210 8.17 1.62 -13.81
CA ASN A 210 7.07 1.13 -14.65
C ASN A 210 7.31 1.55 -16.09
N ALA A 211 7.55 0.58 -16.94
CA ALA A 211 7.73 0.79 -18.38
C ALA A 211 6.37 0.72 -19.07
N TRP A 212 5.88 1.85 -19.59
CA TRP A 212 4.65 1.96 -20.34
C TRP A 212 4.88 1.67 -21.83
N SER A 213 3.96 0.92 -22.39
CA SER A 213 3.87 0.64 -23.85
C SER A 213 2.46 0.99 -24.30
N PHE A 214 2.37 1.77 -25.39
CA PHE A 214 1.12 2.21 -25.99
C PHE A 214 0.93 1.53 -27.36
N ASP A 215 -0.26 1.00 -27.60
CA ASP A 215 -0.70 0.40 -28.84
C ASP A 215 -1.97 1.08 -29.30
N LEU A 216 -1.79 2.18 -30.04
CA LEU A 216 -2.88 3.07 -30.48
C LEU A 216 -3.22 2.75 -31.94
N SER A 217 -4.50 2.58 -32.26
CA SER A 217 -4.98 2.51 -33.63
C SER A 217 -4.72 3.83 -34.37
N ASP A 218 -4.76 3.78 -35.69
CA ASP A 218 -4.55 4.98 -36.50
C ASP A 218 -5.70 5.97 -36.29
N GLU A 219 -6.95 5.49 -36.11
CA GLU A 219 -8.10 6.33 -35.78
C GLU A 219 -7.90 7.04 -34.43
N MET A 220 -7.36 6.35 -33.41
CA MET A 220 -7.07 6.98 -32.12
C MET A 220 -6.00 8.06 -32.26
N LYS A 221 -4.94 7.83 -33.04
CA LYS A 221 -3.89 8.81 -33.30
C LYS A 221 -4.45 10.05 -34.00
N GLU A 222 -5.32 9.85 -35.01
CA GLU A 222 -6.01 10.96 -35.69
C GLU A 222 -6.87 11.76 -34.71
N THR A 223 -7.63 11.09 -33.83
CA THR A 223 -8.42 11.77 -32.79
C THR A 223 -7.56 12.62 -31.86
N PHE A 224 -6.39 12.12 -31.42
CA PHE A 224 -5.44 12.89 -30.62
C PHE A 224 -4.99 14.16 -31.37
N VAL A 225 -4.66 14.07 -32.67
CA VAL A 225 -4.25 15.19 -33.48
C VAL A 225 -5.39 16.19 -33.63
N GLN A 226 -6.60 15.73 -33.96
CA GLN A 226 -7.78 16.60 -34.18
C GLN A 226 -8.19 17.35 -32.91
N THR A 227 -8.00 16.72 -31.73
CA THR A 227 -8.30 17.33 -30.42
C THR A 227 -7.13 18.11 -29.83
N ALA A 228 -6.06 18.33 -30.61
CA ALA A 228 -4.84 19.03 -30.21
C ALA A 228 -4.18 18.40 -28.93
N ASN A 229 -4.31 17.10 -28.74
CA ASN A 229 -3.64 16.35 -27.69
C ASN A 229 -2.35 15.72 -28.22
N GLU A 230 -1.37 15.55 -27.33
CA GLU A 230 -0.14 14.82 -27.66
C GLU A 230 -0.43 13.31 -27.76
N ILE A 231 0.10 12.67 -28.80
CA ILE A 231 0.02 11.20 -28.93
C ILE A 231 0.91 10.59 -27.86
N PRO A 232 0.39 9.70 -26.97
CA PRO A 232 1.19 9.05 -25.94
C PRO A 232 2.31 8.22 -26.55
N GLU A 233 3.52 8.38 -26.02
CA GLU A 233 4.70 7.59 -26.39
C GLU A 233 5.13 6.66 -25.26
N ASN A 234 5.87 5.61 -25.61
CA ASN A 234 6.45 4.71 -24.62
C ASN A 234 7.30 5.49 -23.61
N SER A 235 7.05 5.27 -22.35
CA SER A 235 7.63 6.06 -21.27
C SER A 235 7.94 5.24 -20.03
N VAL A 236 8.73 5.80 -19.13
CA VAL A 236 9.05 5.17 -17.84
C VAL A 236 8.58 6.09 -16.72
N GLU A 237 7.78 5.53 -15.82
CA GLU A 237 7.43 6.16 -14.54
C GLU A 237 8.31 5.59 -13.45
N ILE A 238 8.64 6.43 -12.46
CA ILE A 238 9.51 6.05 -11.33
C ILE A 238 8.78 6.32 -10.03
N THR A 239 8.68 5.29 -9.19
CA THR A 239 8.28 5.44 -7.78
C THR A 239 9.52 5.56 -6.93
N LEU A 240 9.67 6.66 -6.22
CA LEU A 240 10.80 6.90 -5.33
C LEU A 240 10.65 6.12 -4.01
N PRO A 241 11.76 5.82 -3.32
CA PRO A 241 11.74 5.15 -2.03
C PRO A 241 10.89 5.89 -0.99
N ARG A 242 10.23 5.12 -0.11
CA ARG A 242 9.50 5.60 1.07
C ARG A 242 9.98 4.82 2.29
N LEU A 243 10.28 5.52 3.38
CA LEU A 243 10.61 4.90 4.66
C LEU A 243 9.46 5.13 5.64
N ILE A 244 8.94 4.05 6.23
CA ILE A 244 7.93 4.12 7.28
C ILE A 244 8.57 3.64 8.57
N ILE A 245 8.46 4.43 9.63
CA ILE A 245 8.94 4.09 10.97
C ILE A 245 7.73 4.00 11.90
N GLY A 246 7.67 2.96 12.72
CA GLY A 246 6.57 2.73 13.62
C GLY A 246 7.01 2.35 15.02
N VAL A 247 6.20 2.74 15.98
CA VAL A 247 6.27 2.32 17.38
C VAL A 247 4.89 1.93 17.87
N ALA A 248 4.80 0.81 18.58
CA ALA A 248 3.56 0.37 19.18
C ALA A 248 3.76 -0.12 20.60
N ARG A 249 2.69 -0.06 21.37
CA ARG A 249 2.63 -0.60 22.72
C ARG A 249 1.32 -1.30 22.96
N GLU A 250 1.39 -2.54 23.46
CA GLU A 250 0.24 -3.33 23.85
C GLU A 250 0.22 -3.45 25.38
N GLU A 251 -0.91 -3.12 25.99
CA GLU A 251 -1.15 -3.21 27.44
C GLU A 251 -2.36 -4.09 27.72
N VAL A 252 -2.25 -4.88 28.81
CA VAL A 252 -3.38 -5.60 29.38
C VAL A 252 -4.00 -4.72 30.48
N ILE A 253 -5.19 -4.16 30.24
CA ILE A 253 -5.88 -3.27 31.18
C ILE A 253 -6.56 -4.10 32.28
N LYS A 254 -7.20 -5.20 31.91
CA LYS A 254 -7.84 -6.20 32.78
C LYS A 254 -7.65 -7.57 32.14
N GLU A 255 -7.92 -8.65 32.90
CA GLU A 255 -7.68 -10.05 32.48
C GLU A 255 -7.97 -10.37 31.01
N LYS A 256 -9.00 -9.76 30.44
CA LYS A 256 -9.44 -10.01 29.05
C LYS A 256 -9.48 -8.76 28.18
N LEU A 257 -9.11 -7.60 28.72
CA LEU A 257 -9.16 -6.33 27.99
C LEU A 257 -7.75 -5.89 27.62
N TYR A 258 -7.47 -5.79 26.33
CA TYR A 258 -6.19 -5.38 25.77
C TYR A 258 -6.35 -4.04 25.06
N LEU A 259 -5.35 -3.20 25.16
CA LEU A 259 -5.20 -1.93 24.44
C LEU A 259 -3.90 -1.96 23.66
N LEU A 260 -3.99 -1.75 22.37
CA LEU A 260 -2.85 -1.50 21.49
C LEU A 260 -2.93 -0.05 20.99
N ALA A 261 -1.83 0.67 21.09
CA ALA A 261 -1.65 1.96 20.43
C ALA A 261 -0.43 1.89 19.53
N GLU A 262 -0.55 2.40 18.31
CA GLU A 262 0.52 2.44 17.32
C GLU A 262 0.60 3.81 16.66
N LEU A 263 1.83 4.32 16.53
CA LEU A 263 2.16 5.55 15.81
C LEU A 263 3.14 5.20 14.71
N ASN A 264 2.83 5.61 13.49
CA ASN A 264 3.70 5.48 12.33
C ASN A 264 3.99 6.85 11.74
N ALA A 265 5.11 6.98 11.04
CA ALA A 265 5.48 8.16 10.29
C ALA A 265 6.06 7.73 8.93
N ASP A 266 5.46 8.23 7.86
CA ASP A 266 5.89 8.00 6.48
C ASP A 266 6.83 9.12 6.04
N PHE A 267 8.05 8.77 5.70
CA PHE A 267 9.06 9.66 5.14
C PHE A 267 9.11 9.47 3.62
N THR A 268 8.81 10.52 2.88
CA THR A 268 8.91 10.54 1.41
C THR A 268 10.02 11.47 0.96
N PHE A 269 10.69 11.14 -0.15
CA PHE A 269 11.90 11.80 -0.64
C PHE A 269 11.71 12.41 -2.03
N ASP A 270 10.47 12.69 -2.39
CA ASP A 270 10.04 13.19 -3.71
C ASP A 270 9.71 14.69 -3.73
N GLY A 271 10.08 15.39 -2.67
CA GLY A 271 9.88 16.82 -2.51
C GLY A 271 8.68 17.15 -1.63
N LYS A 272 8.16 18.36 -1.81
CA LYS A 272 7.07 18.90 -0.97
C LYS A 272 5.76 18.15 -1.22
N ARG A 273 5.24 17.53 -0.16
CA ARG A 273 3.89 16.96 -0.11
C ARG A 273 3.00 17.79 0.84
N ASN A 274 1.70 17.75 0.61
CA ASN A 274 0.71 18.38 1.51
C ASN A 274 0.43 17.45 2.70
N VAL A 275 1.34 17.46 3.67
CA VAL A 275 1.33 16.64 4.88
C VAL A 275 1.71 17.49 6.09
N VAL A 276 1.71 16.93 7.30
CA VAL A 276 2.01 17.64 8.54
C VAL A 276 3.36 18.37 8.50
N VAL A 277 4.41 17.66 8.09
CA VAL A 277 5.74 18.25 7.92
C VAL A 277 6.07 18.27 6.43
N THR A 278 5.87 19.43 5.84
CA THR A 278 6.19 19.67 4.42
C THR A 278 7.63 20.15 4.30
N GLY A 279 8.46 19.42 3.58
CA GLY A 279 9.88 19.75 3.38
C GLY A 279 10.37 19.42 1.97
N ASP A 280 11.55 19.86 1.64
CA ASP A 280 12.25 19.56 0.41
C ASP A 280 13.72 19.22 0.76
N PRO A 281 14.19 18.00 0.52
CA PRO A 281 13.55 16.92 -0.25
C PRO A 281 12.63 15.99 0.58
N ILE A 282 12.48 16.16 1.91
CA ILE A 282 11.81 15.20 2.80
C ILE A 282 10.51 15.78 3.32
N SER A 283 9.40 15.03 3.12
CA SER A 283 8.12 15.28 3.76
C SER A 283 7.76 14.14 4.71
N ILE A 284 7.05 14.44 5.84
CA ILE A 284 6.68 13.45 6.86
C ILE A 284 5.18 13.50 7.10
N ASP A 285 4.54 12.33 6.96
CA ASP A 285 3.11 12.12 7.23
C ASP A 285 2.93 11.17 8.42
N PRO A 286 2.61 11.68 9.62
CA PRO A 286 2.34 10.86 10.78
C PRO A 286 0.88 10.39 10.78
N HIS A 287 0.67 9.13 11.22
CA HIS A 287 -0.64 8.58 11.43
C HIS A 287 -0.66 7.66 12.67
N MET A 288 -1.80 7.58 13.33
CA MET A 288 -1.95 6.89 14.59
C MET A 288 -3.20 6.02 14.60
N GLY A 289 -3.07 4.85 15.22
CA GLY A 289 -4.18 3.92 15.42
C GLY A 289 -4.23 3.37 16.84
N VAL A 290 -5.44 3.06 17.27
CA VAL A 290 -5.72 2.41 18.55
C VAL A 290 -6.65 1.22 18.32
N GLU A 291 -6.34 0.08 18.95
CA GLU A 291 -7.16 -1.13 18.94
C GLU A 291 -7.46 -1.54 20.39
N ILE A 292 -8.73 -1.67 20.70
CA ILE A 292 -9.19 -2.25 21.98
C ILE A 292 -9.77 -3.61 21.65
N SER A 293 -9.35 -4.66 22.39
CA SER A 293 -9.92 -5.99 22.20
C SER A 293 -10.35 -6.63 23.51
N TYR A 294 -11.47 -7.35 23.45
CA TYR A 294 -11.95 -8.18 24.55
C TYR A 294 -11.70 -9.64 24.22
N ASP A 295 -10.92 -10.31 25.07
CA ASP A 295 -10.49 -11.71 24.95
C ASP A 295 -9.86 -12.07 23.58
N LYS A 296 -9.38 -11.05 22.84
CA LYS A 296 -8.91 -11.19 21.46
C LYS A 296 -9.95 -11.84 20.54
N ILE A 297 -11.24 -11.64 20.86
CA ILE A 297 -12.40 -12.09 20.10
C ILE A 297 -13.06 -10.91 19.40
N VAL A 298 -13.39 -9.85 20.14
CA VAL A 298 -14.03 -8.65 19.59
C VAL A 298 -13.01 -7.53 19.62
N PHE A 299 -12.93 -6.77 18.53
CA PHE A 299 -12.00 -5.67 18.36
C PHE A 299 -12.75 -4.40 17.97
N LEU A 300 -12.41 -3.29 18.61
CA LEU A 300 -12.80 -1.94 18.22
C LEU A 300 -11.55 -1.17 17.86
N ARG A 301 -11.59 -0.45 16.77
CA ARG A 301 -10.45 0.28 16.21
C ARG A 301 -10.82 1.71 15.87
N GLY A 302 -9.87 2.59 16.05
CA GLY A 302 -9.93 3.95 15.59
C GLY A 302 -8.56 4.44 15.17
N GLY A 303 -8.53 5.30 14.19
CA GLY A 303 -7.27 5.89 13.71
C GLY A 303 -7.47 7.27 13.16
N VAL A 304 -6.38 8.01 13.06
CA VAL A 304 -6.33 9.34 12.44
C VAL A 304 -5.06 9.47 11.62
N GLY A 305 -5.20 10.02 10.44
CA GLY A 305 -4.10 10.25 9.50
C GLY A 305 -4.51 11.24 8.43
N ASN A 306 -3.72 11.32 7.36
CA ASN A 306 -3.95 12.18 6.21
C ASN A 306 -4.26 13.63 6.62
N ILE A 307 -3.38 14.19 7.46
CA ILE A 307 -3.52 15.55 7.96
C ILE A 307 -2.98 16.51 6.89
N GLN A 308 -3.88 17.29 6.28
CA GLN A 308 -3.58 18.14 5.13
C GLN A 308 -4.04 19.57 5.33
N LYS A 309 -3.45 20.50 4.60
CA LYS A 309 -3.92 21.88 4.48
C LYS A 309 -4.65 22.05 3.17
N VAL A 310 -5.96 22.27 3.22
CA VAL A 310 -6.81 22.52 2.04
C VAL A 310 -7.27 23.95 2.02
N LYS A 311 -7.53 24.49 0.81
CA LYS A 311 -8.16 25.80 0.68
C LYS A 311 -9.62 25.67 1.09
N SER A 312 -10.09 26.60 1.92
CA SER A 312 -11.51 26.67 2.25
C SER A 312 -12.35 26.92 0.99
N GLU A 313 -13.51 26.33 0.90
CA GLU A 313 -14.48 26.57 -0.18
C GLU A 313 -14.91 28.03 -0.25
N ILE A 314 -14.88 28.75 0.89
CA ILE A 314 -15.24 30.15 1.00
C ILE A 314 -13.99 30.94 1.40
N GLY A 315 -13.40 31.66 0.42
CA GLY A 315 -12.25 32.55 0.61
C GLY A 315 -10.89 31.90 0.39
N SER A 316 -9.81 32.64 0.72
CA SER A 316 -8.41 32.23 0.51
C SER A 316 -7.77 31.56 1.73
N ARG A 317 -8.54 31.30 2.80
CA ARG A 317 -8.02 30.75 4.06
C ARG A 317 -7.67 29.25 3.89
N GLN A 318 -6.52 28.84 4.40
CA GLN A 318 -6.19 27.43 4.52
C GLN A 318 -6.78 26.85 5.80
N VAL A 319 -7.40 25.67 5.69
CA VAL A 319 -7.95 24.89 6.79
C VAL A 319 -7.18 23.57 6.88
N THR A 320 -6.83 23.16 8.11
CA THR A 320 -6.24 21.84 8.34
C THR A 320 -7.36 20.81 8.44
N THR A 321 -7.29 19.79 7.59
CA THR A 321 -8.18 18.63 7.63
C THR A 321 -7.45 17.41 8.14
N PHE A 322 -8.18 16.44 8.67
CA PHE A 322 -7.69 15.15 9.09
C PHE A 322 -8.78 14.10 8.83
N GLN A 323 -8.38 12.85 8.69
CA GLN A 323 -9.31 11.77 8.37
C GLN A 323 -9.38 10.77 9.52
N PRO A 324 -10.53 10.74 10.25
CA PRO A 324 -10.81 9.69 11.21
C PRO A 324 -11.26 8.42 10.49
N ASN A 325 -10.76 7.27 10.92
CA ASN A 325 -11.16 5.96 10.44
C ASN A 325 -11.59 5.09 11.62
N PHE A 326 -12.54 4.19 11.37
CA PHE A 326 -13.09 3.30 12.38
C PHE A 326 -13.12 1.87 11.88
N GLY A 327 -12.97 0.91 12.78
CA GLY A 327 -13.02 -0.50 12.44
C GLY A 327 -13.58 -1.36 13.56
N ILE A 328 -14.19 -2.46 13.17
CA ILE A 328 -14.60 -3.54 14.08
C ILE A 328 -14.03 -4.85 13.58
N GLY A 329 -13.79 -5.78 14.49
CA GLY A 329 -13.30 -7.12 14.15
C GLY A 329 -13.89 -8.18 15.04
N LEU A 330 -14.06 -9.36 14.48
CA LEU A 330 -14.51 -10.54 15.19
C LEU A 330 -13.62 -11.73 14.84
N ASN A 331 -13.07 -12.39 15.86
CA ASN A 331 -12.31 -13.62 15.72
C ASN A 331 -13.13 -14.80 16.17
N ILE A 332 -13.55 -15.65 15.24
CA ILE A 332 -14.35 -16.83 15.48
C ILE A 332 -13.41 -18.03 15.70
N LYS A 333 -12.91 -18.17 16.92
CA LYS A 333 -11.89 -19.17 17.29
C LYS A 333 -12.21 -20.60 16.81
N PRO A 334 -13.45 -21.14 16.95
CA PRO A 334 -13.74 -22.50 16.48
C PRO A 334 -13.57 -22.71 14.98
N LEU A 335 -13.73 -21.64 14.17
CA LEU A 335 -13.59 -21.68 12.71
C LEU A 335 -12.20 -21.23 12.23
N ASN A 336 -11.34 -20.78 13.15
CA ASN A 336 -10.07 -20.13 12.81
C ASN A 336 -10.27 -18.99 11.76
N LEU A 337 -11.37 -18.26 11.89
CA LEU A 337 -11.82 -17.21 10.99
C LEU A 337 -11.84 -15.88 11.72
N ALA A 338 -11.18 -14.88 11.17
CA ALA A 338 -11.35 -13.49 11.57
C ALA A 338 -12.07 -12.70 10.46
N ILE A 339 -13.03 -11.89 10.88
CA ILE A 339 -13.81 -10.99 10.04
C ILE A 339 -13.53 -9.59 10.53
N ASP A 340 -13.05 -8.73 9.65
CA ASP A 340 -12.80 -7.33 9.95
C ASP A 340 -13.60 -6.44 9.00
N TYR A 341 -14.14 -5.35 9.53
CA TYR A 341 -14.80 -4.30 8.78
C TYR A 341 -14.18 -2.95 9.13
N ALA A 342 -14.00 -2.09 8.14
CA ALA A 342 -13.61 -0.71 8.35
C ALA A 342 -14.53 0.25 7.59
N PHE A 343 -14.76 1.37 8.24
CA PHE A 343 -15.40 2.56 7.70
C PHE A 343 -14.30 3.61 7.60
N THR A 344 -13.85 3.87 6.39
CA THR A 344 -12.62 4.62 6.12
C THR A 344 -12.82 5.65 5.04
N ASP A 345 -12.09 6.74 5.15
CA ASP A 345 -11.93 7.75 4.12
C ASP A 345 -10.54 7.59 3.51
N ILE A 346 -10.43 7.59 2.19
CA ILE A 346 -9.14 7.52 1.48
C ILE A 346 -8.57 8.89 1.10
N GLY A 347 -9.21 9.96 1.56
CA GLY A 347 -8.73 11.32 1.37
C GLY A 347 -9.22 12.01 0.13
N ASP A 348 -10.30 11.55 -0.44
CA ASP A 348 -10.98 12.28 -1.49
C ASP A 348 -11.97 13.29 -0.89
N GLN A 349 -12.25 14.34 -1.63
CA GLN A 349 -13.31 15.31 -1.33
C GLN A 349 -14.58 15.00 -2.14
N SER A 350 -14.80 13.72 -2.45
CA SER A 350 -15.97 13.29 -3.21
C SER A 350 -17.25 13.35 -2.37
N VAL A 351 -18.40 13.29 -3.03
CA VAL A 351 -19.70 13.21 -2.37
C VAL A 351 -19.82 11.95 -1.50
N ALA A 352 -19.10 10.87 -1.85
CA ALA A 352 -19.00 9.64 -1.07
C ALA A 352 -17.74 9.69 -0.20
N LEU A 353 -17.82 10.41 0.91
CA LEU A 353 -16.71 10.67 1.84
C LEU A 353 -16.11 9.40 2.46
N TYR A 354 -16.88 8.31 2.54
CA TYR A 354 -16.46 7.09 3.22
C TYR A 354 -16.66 5.86 2.36
N SER A 355 -15.76 4.91 2.57
CA SER A 355 -15.80 3.61 1.91
C SER A 355 -15.92 2.48 2.92
N HIS A 356 -16.53 1.39 2.49
CA HIS A 356 -16.73 0.19 3.27
C HIS A 356 -15.68 -0.85 2.87
N VAL A 357 -14.92 -1.33 3.83
CA VAL A 357 -13.88 -2.34 3.60
C VAL A 357 -14.19 -3.59 4.41
N PHE A 358 -14.19 -4.73 3.75
CA PHE A 358 -14.39 -6.04 4.37
C PHE A 358 -13.15 -6.90 4.18
N SER A 359 -12.73 -7.57 5.25
CA SER A 359 -11.62 -8.52 5.21
C SER A 359 -11.95 -9.81 5.93
N LEU A 360 -11.49 -10.91 5.35
CA LEU A 360 -11.59 -12.25 5.92
C LEU A 360 -10.18 -12.82 6.07
N LYS A 361 -9.92 -13.49 7.18
CA LYS A 361 -8.65 -14.20 7.43
C LYS A 361 -8.94 -15.59 7.97
N PHE A 362 -8.29 -16.58 7.39
CA PHE A 362 -8.42 -17.98 7.74
C PHE A 362 -7.06 -18.53 8.15
N ASP A 363 -7.00 -19.23 9.27
CA ASP A 363 -5.83 -19.91 9.78
C ASP A 363 -6.02 -21.43 9.75
N PHE A 364 -5.16 -22.13 9.02
CA PHE A 364 -5.20 -23.58 8.88
C PHE A 364 -4.08 -24.21 9.71
N TYR A 365 -4.45 -25.12 10.61
CA TYR A 365 -3.53 -25.87 11.44
C TYR A 365 -3.51 -27.33 10.99
N LYS A 366 -2.31 -27.92 10.85
CA LYS A 366 -2.20 -29.37 10.66
C LYS A 366 -2.74 -30.07 11.90
N GLN A 367 -3.65 -31.00 11.72
CA GLN A 367 -4.00 -31.92 12.80
C GLN A 367 -2.75 -32.76 13.13
N PRO A 368 -2.49 -33.03 14.43
CA PRO A 368 -1.45 -33.98 14.76
C PRO A 368 -1.81 -35.31 14.06
N ILE A 369 -0.84 -35.85 13.34
CA ILE A 369 -0.97 -37.22 12.80
C ILE A 369 -0.96 -38.12 13.98
N ASN A 370 -2.11 -38.73 14.30
CA ASN A 370 -2.26 -39.73 15.36
C ASN A 370 -1.48 -41.00 15.02
#